data_c9d5086b9e75eebbdcba2f4041ad79e8
#
_entry.id   c9d5086b9e75eebbdcba2f4041ad79e8
#
_cell.length_a   1.000
_cell.length_b   1.000
_cell.length_c   1.000
_cell.angle_alpha   90.00
_cell.angle_beta   90.00
_cell.angle_gamma   90.00
#
_symmetry.space_group_name_H-M   'P 1'
#
loop_
_entity.id
_entity.type
_entity.pdbx_description
1 polymer ?
#
loop_
_entity_poly.entity_id
_entity_poly.type
_entity_poly.pdbx_seq_one_letter_code
_entity_poly.pdbx_strand_id
1 'polypeptide(L)'
;MIDTPPARERFLDMRRLAALGGIVVALTTLALAAFFRIGNAINRASDDRVETALADTPMSPQLLVVRAPSRAGDWKISTAIARLDSAGARAVGVAIDMSEPVPPTGTLPDLLTSSPRTVIGVTPIGDSIAWPWFIADSVRRSGVSRVAMTEMLRDPDGVVRMSRTASRGESLFADRMAEVLVGHAATSLAPATVHLHFARADIGWYGAQSLTLDSALTLAPAVLRRVTNGRAVLLGIDDGRTVPTSVGVMPPLAVIAHDVNARARIASNADVTPHEPSSVTIALWLLTWVLVGACIAALASLTITVLLAAAAIVTQVVLALWIIDTTGVWLPLGTAMLGMLMAMAGAEGVGLWQARRRQRLTSLLFSRFVTPALATDAWNARHLYLHGGRPAPLQLPVTVLFLDLRGFTRFSEVNSAADVMQLLTDVTAACVTDIATYGGLVDDFAGDGIKADFGVPVPRSDAVDIARDASNAVRCAQALSATVARLLPRALGTAGTQVRIGVHSGTAVAGTIGGSTRLKYTVVGDVVNVAARLQSLDLRDDASAGTACRIVVSAATMALIGDAVPPASDLGLLTLTGREQPVHAFRLLTVPTLNS
;
A
#
# COMPACT_ATOMS: atom_id res chain seq x y z
N MET A 1 -30.29 13.01 -24.88
CA MET A 1 -29.49 13.73 -23.86
C MET A 1 -29.23 12.74 -22.74
N ILE A 2 -28.05 12.13 -22.68
CA ILE A 2 -27.64 11.33 -21.53
C ILE A 2 -26.96 12.32 -20.59
N ASP A 3 -27.64 12.64 -19.51
CA ASP A 3 -27.13 13.50 -18.45
C ASP A 3 -25.84 12.89 -17.91
N THR A 4 -24.70 13.44 -18.32
CA THR A 4 -23.41 13.03 -17.74
C THR A 4 -23.28 13.76 -16.41
N PRO A 5 -23.17 13.05 -15.28
CA PRO A 5 -23.07 13.66 -13.97
C PRO A 5 -21.87 14.62 -13.91
N PRO A 6 -21.96 15.71 -13.12
CA PRO A 6 -20.93 16.73 -13.02
C PRO A 6 -19.60 16.11 -12.58
N ALA A 7 -18.49 16.71 -12.99
CA ALA A 7 -17.13 16.19 -12.77
C ALA A 7 -16.84 15.85 -11.30
N ARG A 8 -17.47 16.57 -10.35
CA ARG A 8 -17.38 16.36 -8.90
C ARG A 8 -18.01 15.03 -8.46
N GLU A 9 -19.14 14.64 -9.03
CA GLU A 9 -19.81 13.36 -8.71
C GLU A 9 -19.01 12.17 -9.27
N ARG A 10 -18.47 12.26 -10.48
CA ARG A 10 -17.59 11.22 -11.04
C ARG A 10 -16.29 11.06 -10.26
N PHE A 11 -15.77 12.13 -9.68
CA PHE A 11 -14.59 12.09 -8.83
C PHE A 11 -14.88 11.41 -7.48
N LEU A 12 -16.04 11.68 -6.88
CA LEU A 12 -16.52 11.03 -5.66
C LEU A 12 -16.79 9.53 -5.87
N ASP A 13 -17.44 9.16 -6.97
CA ASP A 13 -17.70 7.75 -7.30
C ASP A 13 -16.42 6.95 -7.51
N MET A 14 -15.39 7.57 -8.06
CA MET A 14 -14.10 6.90 -8.25
C MET A 14 -13.32 6.71 -6.96
N ARG A 15 -13.37 7.68 -6.05
CA ARG A 15 -12.78 7.53 -4.73
C ARG A 15 -13.50 6.46 -3.92
N ARG A 16 -14.83 6.35 -4.06
CA ARG A 16 -15.62 5.27 -3.46
C ARG A 16 -15.20 3.90 -3.99
N LEU A 17 -15.01 3.75 -5.30
CA LEU A 17 -14.50 2.50 -5.90
C LEU A 17 -13.08 2.18 -5.45
N ALA A 18 -12.21 3.18 -5.32
CA ALA A 18 -10.86 3.00 -4.79
C ALA A 18 -10.89 2.57 -3.31
N ALA A 19 -11.79 3.16 -2.51
CA ALA A 19 -11.98 2.78 -1.11
C ALA A 19 -12.46 1.34 -0.98
N LEU A 20 -13.44 0.91 -1.81
CA LEU A 20 -13.89 -0.49 -1.84
C LEU A 20 -12.75 -1.45 -2.22
N GLY A 21 -11.95 -1.09 -3.22
CA GLY A 21 -10.75 -1.87 -3.58
C GLY A 21 -9.75 -1.98 -2.43
N GLY A 22 -9.53 -0.89 -1.69
CA GLY A 22 -8.69 -0.86 -0.50
C GLY A 22 -9.21 -1.77 0.62
N ILE A 23 -10.52 -1.76 0.86
CA ILE A 23 -11.18 -2.65 1.83
C ILE A 23 -10.97 -4.12 1.45
N VAL A 24 -11.17 -4.49 0.19
CA VAL A 24 -10.97 -5.87 -0.28
C VAL A 24 -9.52 -6.30 -0.09
N VAL A 25 -8.55 -5.46 -0.45
CA VAL A 25 -7.12 -5.75 -0.26
C VAL A 25 -6.82 -5.93 1.23
N ALA A 26 -7.32 -5.04 2.11
CA ALA A 26 -7.09 -5.12 3.54
C ALA A 26 -7.71 -6.39 4.16
N LEU A 27 -8.95 -6.71 3.81
CA LEU A 27 -9.61 -7.93 4.31
C LEU A 27 -8.90 -9.21 3.84
N THR A 28 -8.46 -9.24 2.58
CA THR A 28 -7.68 -10.38 2.06
C THR A 28 -6.33 -10.50 2.78
N THR A 29 -5.64 -9.38 3.02
CA THR A 29 -4.36 -9.37 3.74
C THR A 29 -4.52 -9.80 5.18
N LEU A 30 -5.58 -9.35 5.87
CA LEU A 30 -5.90 -9.79 7.24
C LEU A 30 -6.21 -11.28 7.30
N ALA A 31 -6.96 -11.80 6.34
CA ALA A 31 -7.24 -13.24 6.24
C ALA A 31 -5.95 -14.06 6.02
N LEU A 32 -5.06 -13.60 5.14
CA LEU A 32 -3.74 -14.20 4.91
C LEU A 32 -2.84 -14.10 6.13
N ALA A 33 -2.80 -12.92 6.79
CA ALA A 33 -2.00 -12.72 8.00
C ALA A 33 -2.46 -13.66 9.14
N ALA A 34 -3.77 -13.85 9.30
CA ALA A 34 -4.32 -14.82 10.25
C ALA A 34 -3.94 -16.25 9.88
N PHE A 35 -4.05 -16.62 8.59
CA PHE A 35 -3.69 -17.93 8.09
C PHE A 35 -2.20 -18.25 8.29
N PHE A 36 -1.31 -17.32 8.01
CA PHE A 36 0.15 -17.49 8.18
C PHE A 36 0.66 -17.19 9.59
N ARG A 37 -0.19 -16.99 10.59
CA ARG A 37 0.15 -16.63 11.97
C ARG A 37 0.96 -15.34 12.14
N ILE A 38 1.12 -14.54 11.09
CA ILE A 38 1.85 -13.27 11.14
C ILE A 38 1.09 -12.25 12.00
N GLY A 39 -0.24 -12.23 11.89
CA GLY A 39 -1.10 -11.36 12.69
C GLY A 39 -0.92 -11.59 14.19
N ASN A 40 -0.82 -12.85 14.63
CA ASN A 40 -0.60 -13.20 16.03
C ASN A 40 0.78 -12.75 16.54
N ALA A 41 1.82 -12.79 15.69
CA ALA A 41 3.13 -12.29 16.07
C ALA A 41 3.13 -10.77 16.24
N ILE A 42 2.45 -10.04 15.35
CA ILE A 42 2.30 -8.57 15.43
C ILE A 42 1.49 -8.18 16.67
N ASN A 43 0.39 -8.90 16.96
CA ASN A 43 -0.40 -8.64 18.16
C ASN A 43 0.43 -8.89 19.42
N ARG A 44 1.13 -10.03 19.54
CA ARG A 44 2.01 -10.30 20.69
C ARG A 44 3.05 -9.21 20.92
N ALA A 45 3.68 -8.71 19.85
CA ALA A 45 4.66 -7.63 19.96
C ALA A 45 4.04 -6.28 20.41
N SER A 46 2.76 -6.02 20.06
CA SER A 46 2.04 -4.83 20.53
C SER A 46 1.56 -5.01 21.98
N ASP A 47 1.07 -6.20 22.32
CA ASP A 47 0.58 -6.54 23.65
C ASP A 47 1.71 -6.48 24.68
N ASP A 48 2.90 -7.01 24.38
CA ASP A 48 4.07 -6.92 25.23
C ASP A 48 4.48 -5.47 25.54
N ARG A 49 4.35 -4.56 24.55
CA ARG A 49 4.63 -3.13 24.77
C ARG A 49 3.61 -2.46 25.67
N VAL A 50 2.33 -2.77 25.47
CA VAL A 50 1.25 -2.25 26.32
C VAL A 50 1.40 -2.78 27.74
N GLU A 51 1.67 -4.07 27.90
CA GLU A 51 1.87 -4.69 29.19
C GLU A 51 3.11 -4.13 29.90
N THR A 52 4.22 -3.93 29.19
CA THR A 52 5.41 -3.28 29.75
C THR A 52 5.11 -1.86 30.26
N ALA A 53 4.22 -1.13 29.58
CA ALA A 53 3.80 0.21 30.01
C ALA A 53 2.88 0.19 31.24
N LEU A 54 2.13 -0.91 31.45
CA LEU A 54 1.20 -1.10 32.57
C LEU A 54 1.82 -1.91 33.73
N ALA A 55 3.11 -2.27 33.65
CA ALA A 55 3.79 -3.25 34.53
C ALA A 55 4.01 -2.81 35.99
N ASP A 56 3.29 -1.83 36.49
CA ASP A 56 3.45 -1.31 37.87
C ASP A 56 2.40 -1.86 38.85
N THR A 57 1.70 -2.94 38.47
CA THR A 57 0.65 -3.51 39.34
C THR A 57 1.27 -4.30 40.50
N PRO A 58 1.17 -3.84 41.75
CA PRO A 58 1.73 -4.54 42.89
C PRO A 58 0.99 -5.86 43.14
N MET A 59 1.73 -6.88 43.59
CA MET A 59 1.12 -8.13 44.07
C MET A 59 0.32 -7.91 45.36
N SER A 60 -0.64 -8.77 45.59
CA SER A 60 -1.42 -8.76 46.83
C SER A 60 -0.51 -8.79 48.07
N PRO A 61 -0.69 -7.89 49.03
CA PRO A 61 0.06 -7.90 50.28
C PRO A 61 -0.19 -9.15 51.11
N GLN A 62 -1.23 -9.93 50.76
CA GLN A 62 -1.57 -11.18 51.42
C GLN A 62 -0.80 -12.38 50.86
N LEU A 63 -0.03 -12.21 49.80
CA LEU A 63 0.87 -13.24 49.24
C LEU A 63 2.29 -12.97 49.71
N LEU A 64 2.92 -13.98 50.32
CA LEU A 64 4.32 -13.98 50.72
C LEU A 64 5.07 -15.07 49.96
N VAL A 65 6.19 -14.72 49.31
CA VAL A 65 7.02 -15.69 48.59
C VAL A 65 8.24 -16.05 49.41
N VAL A 66 8.49 -17.34 49.56
CA VAL A 66 9.68 -17.87 50.23
C VAL A 66 10.57 -18.54 49.18
N ARG A 67 11.76 -18.00 48.96
CA ARG A 67 12.69 -18.44 47.94
C ARG A 67 13.68 -19.44 48.49
N ALA A 68 13.70 -20.66 47.96
CA ALA A 68 14.62 -21.70 48.32
C ALA A 68 15.72 -21.85 47.24
N PRO A 69 16.99 -22.04 47.58
CA PRO A 69 18.02 -22.38 46.61
C PRO A 69 17.80 -23.82 46.08
N SER A 70 18.27 -24.10 44.85
CA SER A 70 18.11 -25.38 44.16
C SER A 70 18.60 -26.61 44.93
N ARG A 71 19.53 -26.42 45.86
CA ARG A 71 20.11 -27.45 46.71
C ARG A 71 19.63 -27.40 48.16
N ALA A 72 18.44 -26.84 48.40
CA ALA A 72 17.87 -26.86 49.73
C ALA A 72 17.55 -28.30 50.11
N GLY A 73 18.19 -28.83 51.16
CA GLY A 73 17.89 -30.17 51.65
C GLY A 73 16.44 -30.28 52.17
N ASP A 74 15.81 -31.45 52.04
CA ASP A 74 14.42 -31.72 52.43
C ASP A 74 14.10 -31.32 53.86
N TRP A 75 15.07 -31.47 54.78
CA TRP A 75 14.94 -31.07 56.18
C TRP A 75 14.77 -29.54 56.34
N LYS A 76 15.41 -28.72 55.50
CA LYS A 76 15.23 -27.28 55.55
C LYS A 76 13.83 -26.88 55.07
N ILE A 77 13.35 -27.50 53.99
CA ILE A 77 12.03 -27.26 53.43
C ILE A 77 10.96 -27.72 54.43
N SER A 78 11.06 -28.93 55.00
CA SER A 78 10.10 -29.41 56.02
C SER A 78 10.08 -28.57 57.28
N THR A 79 11.24 -28.14 57.77
CA THR A 79 11.34 -27.24 58.92
C THR A 79 10.71 -25.86 58.61
N ALA A 80 10.95 -25.35 57.41
CA ALA A 80 10.34 -24.07 57.02
C ALA A 80 8.81 -24.14 56.93
N ILE A 81 8.27 -25.21 56.33
CA ILE A 81 6.80 -25.40 56.24
C ILE A 81 6.19 -25.47 57.66
N ALA A 82 6.80 -26.28 58.58
CA ALA A 82 6.32 -26.37 59.93
C ALA A 82 6.40 -25.06 60.69
N ARG A 83 7.45 -24.26 60.50
CA ARG A 83 7.60 -22.93 61.09
C ARG A 83 6.60 -21.93 60.54
N LEU A 84 6.36 -21.92 59.21
CA LEU A 84 5.42 -21.05 58.56
C LEU A 84 3.98 -21.37 58.97
N ASP A 85 3.62 -22.65 59.09
CA ASP A 85 2.32 -23.07 59.55
C ASP A 85 2.10 -22.68 61.04
N SER A 86 3.09 -22.92 61.93
CA SER A 86 3.05 -22.49 63.33
C SER A 86 3.06 -20.97 63.49
N ALA A 87 3.58 -20.20 62.54
CA ALA A 87 3.55 -18.76 62.49
C ALA A 87 2.22 -18.20 62.00
N GLY A 88 1.23 -19.03 61.69
CA GLY A 88 -0.12 -18.62 61.33
C GLY A 88 -0.31 -18.36 59.83
N ALA A 89 0.47 -19.00 58.98
CA ALA A 89 0.21 -18.98 57.53
C ALA A 89 -1.22 -19.50 57.27
N ARG A 90 -1.93 -18.83 56.35
CA ARG A 90 -3.27 -19.25 55.90
C ARG A 90 -3.22 -20.55 55.11
N ALA A 91 -2.22 -20.64 54.23
CA ALA A 91 -1.76 -21.89 53.62
C ALA A 91 -0.31 -21.74 53.18
N VAL A 92 0.35 -22.87 52.94
CA VAL A 92 1.72 -22.96 52.34
C VAL A 92 1.61 -23.71 51.04
N GLY A 93 1.76 -23.01 49.91
CA GLY A 93 1.86 -23.60 48.59
C GLY A 93 3.30 -23.98 48.32
N VAL A 94 3.58 -25.24 47.97
CA VAL A 94 4.91 -25.74 47.67
C VAL A 94 5.02 -25.95 46.16
N ALA A 95 5.66 -25.01 45.49
CA ALA A 95 5.92 -25.03 44.05
C ALA A 95 7.38 -25.45 43.77
N ILE A 96 7.71 -26.69 44.10
CA ILE A 96 9.02 -27.28 43.87
C ILE A 96 8.86 -28.32 42.77
N ASP A 97 9.75 -28.29 41.77
CA ASP A 97 9.81 -29.32 40.75
C ASP A 97 10.32 -30.62 41.38
N MET A 98 9.39 -31.52 41.67
CA MET A 98 9.66 -32.84 42.27
C MET A 98 9.77 -33.95 41.22
N SER A 99 9.92 -33.60 39.94
CA SER A 99 10.04 -34.54 38.83
C SER A 99 11.40 -35.26 38.82
N GLU A 100 12.40 -34.77 39.56
CA GLU A 100 13.68 -35.47 39.71
C GLU A 100 13.52 -36.74 40.59
N PRO A 101 14.14 -37.87 40.19
CA PRO A 101 13.92 -39.15 40.83
C PRO A 101 14.60 -39.33 42.20
N VAL A 102 15.00 -38.24 42.84
CA VAL A 102 15.59 -38.32 44.18
C VAL A 102 14.47 -38.45 45.22
N PRO A 103 14.31 -39.58 45.90
CA PRO A 103 13.31 -39.71 46.93
C PRO A 103 13.59 -38.71 48.04
N PRO A 104 12.57 -37.89 48.46
CA PRO A 104 12.74 -37.05 49.61
C PRO A 104 13.05 -37.89 50.82
N THR A 105 14.17 -37.59 51.46
CA THR A 105 14.62 -38.27 52.67
C THR A 105 14.11 -37.50 53.89
N GLY A 106 13.53 -38.18 54.84
CA GLY A 106 13.11 -37.54 56.09
C GLY A 106 11.61 -37.24 56.24
N THR A 107 11.27 -36.18 56.97
CA THR A 107 9.89 -35.83 57.37
C THR A 107 9.07 -35.08 56.32
N LEU A 108 9.65 -34.71 55.16
CA LEU A 108 8.98 -33.90 54.15
C LEU A 108 7.73 -34.61 53.57
N PRO A 109 7.75 -35.88 53.17
CA PRO A 109 6.55 -36.56 52.69
C PRO A 109 5.42 -36.59 53.70
N ASP A 110 5.73 -36.91 54.96
CA ASP A 110 4.73 -36.99 56.03
C ASP A 110 4.12 -35.60 56.32
N LEU A 111 4.92 -34.55 56.32
CA LEU A 111 4.47 -33.17 56.50
C LEU A 111 3.58 -32.70 55.37
N LEU A 112 3.97 -32.98 54.12
CA LEU A 112 3.18 -32.60 52.95
C LEU A 112 1.80 -33.28 52.93
N THR A 113 1.72 -34.48 53.49
CA THR A 113 0.47 -35.26 53.53
C THR A 113 -0.38 -34.98 54.78
N SER A 114 0.22 -34.61 55.90
CA SER A 114 -0.45 -34.41 57.19
C SER A 114 -0.93 -32.96 57.40
N SER A 115 -0.25 -31.95 56.83
CA SER A 115 -0.64 -30.55 57.03
C SER A 115 -1.90 -30.21 56.24
N PRO A 116 -2.99 -29.79 56.90
CA PRO A 116 -4.26 -29.44 56.23
C PRO A 116 -4.19 -28.14 55.41
N ARG A 117 -3.13 -27.36 55.58
CA ARG A 117 -2.95 -26.04 54.95
C ARG A 117 -1.89 -26.05 53.85
N THR A 118 -1.33 -27.21 53.52
CA THR A 118 -0.30 -27.31 52.51
C THR A 118 -0.91 -27.68 51.14
N VAL A 119 -0.61 -26.89 50.11
CA VAL A 119 -0.97 -27.13 48.70
C VAL A 119 0.33 -27.52 47.97
N ILE A 120 0.29 -28.60 47.22
CA ILE A 120 1.47 -29.12 46.53
C ILE A 120 1.31 -28.91 45.04
N GLY A 121 2.26 -28.20 44.44
CA GLY A 121 2.35 -28.02 43.00
C GLY A 121 3.14 -29.16 42.35
N VAL A 122 2.60 -29.72 41.28
CA VAL A 122 3.22 -30.79 40.49
C VAL A 122 3.35 -30.35 39.04
N THR A 123 4.53 -30.54 38.48
CA THR A 123 4.76 -30.18 37.07
C THR A 123 4.39 -31.37 36.17
N PRO A 124 3.54 -31.22 35.15
CA PRO A 124 3.21 -32.28 34.22
C PRO A 124 4.43 -32.63 33.33
N ILE A 125 4.63 -33.92 33.04
CA ILE A 125 5.63 -34.38 32.08
C ILE A 125 4.88 -34.97 30.88
N GLY A 126 4.85 -34.24 29.77
CA GLY A 126 4.09 -34.62 28.59
C GLY A 126 2.58 -34.66 28.85
N ASP A 127 1.90 -35.69 28.35
CA ASP A 127 0.45 -35.89 28.55
C ASP A 127 0.07 -36.53 29.88
N SER A 128 1.05 -36.86 30.74
CA SER A 128 0.86 -37.54 32.03
C SER A 128 1.39 -36.68 33.18
N ILE A 129 0.72 -36.75 34.32
CA ILE A 129 1.24 -36.21 35.57
C ILE A 129 2.22 -37.20 36.14
N ALA A 130 3.51 -36.83 36.19
CA ALA A 130 4.47 -37.61 36.95
C ALA A 130 4.24 -37.34 38.44
N TRP A 131 3.39 -38.12 39.05
CA TRP A 131 3.20 -38.08 40.49
C TRP A 131 4.50 -38.49 41.18
N PRO A 132 5.02 -37.64 42.07
CA PRO A 132 6.07 -38.14 42.95
C PRO A 132 5.57 -39.42 43.65
N TRP A 133 6.34 -40.48 43.54
CA TRP A 133 5.91 -41.81 44.00
C TRP A 133 5.41 -41.82 45.45
N PHE A 134 5.98 -40.98 46.31
CA PHE A 134 5.61 -40.83 47.73
C PHE A 134 4.27 -40.10 47.92
N ILE A 135 3.84 -39.28 46.96
CA ILE A 135 2.55 -38.57 46.99
C ILE A 135 1.45 -39.45 46.42
N ALA A 136 1.75 -40.23 45.38
CA ALA A 136 0.77 -41.06 44.69
C ALA A 136 0.01 -42.02 45.63
N ASP A 137 0.67 -42.64 46.60
CA ASP A 137 0.06 -43.55 47.53
C ASP A 137 -0.73 -42.88 48.66
N SER A 138 -0.31 -41.71 49.10
CA SER A 138 -1.02 -40.97 50.16
C SER A 138 -2.23 -40.19 49.61
N VAL A 139 -2.14 -39.66 48.38
CA VAL A 139 -3.25 -39.01 47.69
C VAL A 139 -4.33 -40.01 47.30
N ARG A 140 -3.97 -41.20 46.84
CA ARG A 140 -4.91 -42.30 46.59
C ARG A 140 -5.69 -42.72 47.84
N ARG A 141 -5.06 -42.68 49.01
CA ARG A 141 -5.68 -43.08 50.28
C ARG A 141 -6.54 -42.00 50.93
N SER A 142 -6.23 -40.74 50.74
CA SER A 142 -6.88 -39.60 51.45
C SER A 142 -7.94 -38.85 50.65
N GLY A 143 -8.10 -39.12 49.35
CA GLY A 143 -9.06 -38.43 48.49
C GLY A 143 -8.80 -36.90 48.35
N VAL A 144 -7.55 -36.46 48.50
CA VAL A 144 -7.24 -35.07 48.79
C VAL A 144 -7.08 -34.21 47.52
N SER A 145 -7.89 -33.20 47.49
CA SER A 145 -7.86 -32.05 46.52
C SER A 145 -6.69 -31.07 46.72
N ARG A 146 -5.58 -31.47 47.34
CA ARG A 146 -4.47 -30.57 47.71
C ARG A 146 -3.29 -30.59 46.77
N VAL A 147 -3.26 -31.53 45.83
CA VAL A 147 -2.25 -31.59 44.79
C VAL A 147 -2.83 -30.99 43.55
N ALA A 148 -2.12 -30.07 42.97
CA ALA A 148 -2.58 -29.32 41.81
C ALA A 148 -1.41 -29.12 40.83
N MET A 149 -1.71 -28.95 39.55
CA MET A 149 -0.71 -28.80 38.51
C MET A 149 -0.14 -27.36 38.47
N THR A 150 1.19 -27.26 38.38
CA THR A 150 1.89 -26.06 38.01
C THR A 150 2.16 -26.10 36.51
N GLU A 151 1.32 -25.52 35.73
CA GLU A 151 1.51 -25.46 34.27
C GLU A 151 1.79 -24.02 33.85
N MET A 152 2.88 -23.81 33.10
CA MET A 152 3.18 -22.53 32.46
C MET A 152 2.95 -22.69 30.98
N LEU A 153 1.94 -21.98 30.47
CA LEU A 153 1.74 -21.89 29.04
C LEU A 153 2.80 -21.00 28.41
N ARG A 154 3.46 -21.53 27.40
CA ARG A 154 4.34 -20.75 26.54
C ARG A 154 3.71 -20.57 25.18
N ASP A 155 3.68 -19.36 24.72
CA ASP A 155 3.32 -19.06 23.35
C ASP A 155 4.31 -19.71 22.37
N PRO A 156 3.97 -19.80 21.07
CA PRO A 156 4.86 -20.35 20.04
C PRO A 156 6.24 -19.68 19.95
N ASP A 157 6.39 -18.45 20.49
CA ASP A 157 7.66 -17.74 20.61
C ASP A 157 8.43 -18.05 21.90
N GLY A 158 7.89 -18.94 22.74
CA GLY A 158 8.50 -19.36 24.01
C GLY A 158 8.23 -18.42 25.18
N VAL A 159 7.50 -17.32 24.98
CA VAL A 159 7.18 -16.30 26.00
C VAL A 159 5.94 -16.71 26.78
N VAL A 160 5.96 -16.52 28.10
CA VAL A 160 4.80 -16.73 28.97
C VAL A 160 4.01 -15.43 29.07
N ARG A 161 2.75 -15.46 28.64
CA ARG A 161 1.81 -14.31 28.70
C ARG A 161 0.50 -14.67 29.36
N MET A 162 0.14 -15.94 29.33
CA MET A 162 -1.16 -16.44 29.77
C MET A 162 -1.03 -17.69 30.62
N SER A 163 -2.03 -17.91 31.44
CA SER A 163 -2.24 -19.17 32.17
C SER A 163 -3.58 -19.77 31.79
N ARG A 164 -3.64 -21.11 31.68
CA ARG A 164 -4.90 -21.85 31.44
C ARG A 164 -5.71 -22.00 32.70
N THR A 165 -7.03 -22.00 32.57
CA THR A 165 -7.91 -22.61 33.56
C THR A 165 -7.95 -24.13 33.39
N ALA A 166 -8.25 -24.83 34.48
CA ALA A 166 -8.23 -26.28 34.58
C ALA A 166 -8.78 -26.99 33.32
N SER A 167 -7.94 -27.78 32.66
CA SER A 167 -8.36 -28.73 31.64
C SER A 167 -8.34 -30.13 32.23
N ARG A 168 -9.33 -30.97 31.90
CA ARG A 168 -9.40 -32.39 32.28
C ARG A 168 -9.87 -32.69 33.72
N GLY A 169 -10.55 -31.76 34.41
CA GLY A 169 -11.08 -32.03 35.75
C GLY A 169 -10.07 -31.95 36.89
N GLU A 170 -8.84 -31.50 36.62
CA GLU A 170 -7.78 -31.34 37.60
C GLU A 170 -7.62 -29.85 37.98
N SER A 171 -7.48 -29.55 39.27
CA SER A 171 -7.30 -28.18 39.76
C SER A 171 -5.88 -27.69 39.46
N LEU A 172 -5.77 -26.45 39.03
CA LEU A 172 -4.47 -25.80 38.91
C LEU A 172 -3.98 -25.32 40.28
N PHE A 173 -2.65 -25.37 40.47
CA PHE A 173 -2.00 -24.90 41.69
C PHE A 173 -2.34 -23.43 42.00
N ALA A 174 -2.31 -22.59 40.99
CA ALA A 174 -2.63 -21.16 41.12
C ALA A 174 -4.09 -20.94 41.53
N ASP A 175 -5.05 -21.73 41.03
CA ASP A 175 -6.46 -21.64 41.45
C ASP A 175 -6.61 -22.00 42.94
N ARG A 176 -5.98 -23.09 43.38
CA ARG A 176 -6.03 -23.50 44.78
C ARG A 176 -5.40 -22.48 45.73
N MET A 177 -4.28 -21.91 45.34
CA MET A 177 -3.67 -20.83 46.13
C MET A 177 -4.50 -19.55 46.14
N ALA A 178 -5.15 -19.23 45.04
CA ALA A 178 -6.06 -18.08 44.93
C ALA A 178 -7.30 -18.28 45.81
N GLU A 179 -7.91 -19.47 45.81
CA GLU A 179 -9.03 -19.84 46.73
C GLU A 179 -8.65 -19.61 48.19
N VAL A 180 -7.45 -19.97 48.57
CA VAL A 180 -6.96 -19.72 49.91
C VAL A 180 -6.78 -18.22 50.20
N LEU A 181 -6.25 -17.50 49.25
CA LEU A 181 -6.07 -16.04 49.38
C LEU A 181 -7.42 -15.31 49.60
N VAL A 182 -8.43 -15.69 48.82
CA VAL A 182 -9.74 -15.01 48.85
C VAL A 182 -10.65 -15.56 49.95
N GLY A 183 -10.49 -16.82 50.35
CA GLY A 183 -11.24 -17.46 51.42
C GLY A 183 -12.55 -18.12 51.00
N HIS A 184 -12.84 -18.21 49.72
CA HIS A 184 -13.97 -18.94 49.15
C HIS A 184 -13.54 -19.64 47.84
N ALA A 185 -14.28 -20.70 47.45
CA ALA A 185 -14.01 -21.41 46.23
C ALA A 185 -14.05 -20.43 45.04
N ALA A 186 -13.02 -20.46 44.19
CA ALA A 186 -13.04 -19.76 42.94
C ALA A 186 -14.16 -20.37 42.10
N THR A 187 -15.30 -19.73 42.06
CA THR A 187 -16.42 -20.18 41.25
C THR A 187 -16.00 -20.26 39.79
N SER A 188 -16.50 -21.26 39.09
CA SER A 188 -16.20 -21.70 37.71
C SER A 188 -16.39 -20.66 36.58
N LEU A 189 -16.25 -19.38 36.90
CA LEU A 189 -16.42 -18.25 35.99
C LEU A 189 -15.10 -17.71 35.44
N ALA A 190 -13.95 -18.36 35.76
CA ALA A 190 -12.68 -17.95 35.16
C ALA A 190 -12.71 -18.22 33.66
N PRO A 191 -12.31 -17.25 32.84
CA PRO A 191 -12.18 -17.45 31.40
C PRO A 191 -11.20 -18.60 31.11
N ALA A 192 -11.34 -19.25 29.95
CA ALA A 192 -10.52 -20.39 29.56
C ALA A 192 -8.99 -20.11 29.61
N THR A 193 -8.63 -18.85 29.52
CA THR A 193 -7.26 -18.35 29.67
C THR A 193 -7.26 -17.08 30.49
N VAL A 194 -6.22 -16.88 31.30
CA VAL A 194 -5.99 -15.69 32.14
C VAL A 194 -4.71 -15.02 31.65
N HIS A 195 -4.79 -13.76 31.27
CA HIS A 195 -3.60 -12.95 30.99
C HIS A 195 -2.88 -12.62 32.30
N LEU A 196 -1.55 -12.78 32.28
CA LEU A 196 -0.71 -12.51 33.43
C LEU A 196 -0.14 -11.11 33.35
N HIS A 197 -0.42 -10.28 34.36
CA HIS A 197 0.22 -8.98 34.50
C HIS A 197 1.46 -9.12 35.38
N PHE A 198 2.61 -8.80 34.80
CA PHE A 198 3.90 -8.93 35.45
C PHE A 198 4.36 -7.56 36.01
N ALA A 199 4.95 -7.58 37.20
CA ALA A 199 5.68 -6.44 37.71
C ALA A 199 7.15 -6.50 37.29
N ARG A 200 7.78 -5.35 37.08
CA ARG A 200 9.20 -5.29 36.73
C ARG A 200 10.10 -5.73 37.88
N ALA A 201 11.31 -6.17 37.55
CA ALA A 201 12.32 -6.62 38.52
C ALA A 201 12.80 -5.52 39.48
N ASP A 202 12.63 -4.25 39.12
CA ASP A 202 13.03 -3.08 39.93
C ASP A 202 12.01 -2.76 41.06
N ILE A 203 10.83 -3.40 41.04
CA ILE A 203 9.82 -3.27 42.09
C ILE A 203 9.98 -4.41 43.10
N GLY A 204 11.01 -4.35 43.94
CA GLY A 204 11.33 -5.41 44.88
C GLY A 204 11.63 -6.75 44.18
N TRP A 205 11.25 -7.88 44.78
CA TRP A 205 11.36 -9.16 44.09
C TRP A 205 10.12 -9.36 43.20
N TYR A 206 10.17 -8.78 41.99
CA TYR A 206 9.09 -8.85 41.00
C TYR A 206 7.70 -8.45 41.58
N GLY A 207 7.68 -7.40 42.40
CA GLY A 207 6.46 -6.89 43.02
C GLY A 207 5.93 -7.68 44.23
N ALA A 208 6.54 -8.82 44.55
CA ALA A 208 6.14 -9.64 45.69
C ALA A 208 6.90 -9.31 46.96
N GLN A 209 6.22 -9.44 48.12
CA GLN A 209 6.90 -9.54 49.41
C GLN A 209 7.62 -10.91 49.47
N SER A 210 8.92 -10.93 49.70
CA SER A 210 9.69 -12.19 49.68
C SER A 210 10.61 -12.33 50.89
N LEU A 211 10.84 -13.58 51.28
CA LEU A 211 11.84 -14.03 52.22
C LEU A 211 12.71 -15.06 51.56
N THR A 212 13.98 -15.17 52.00
CA THR A 212 14.79 -16.36 51.68
C THR A 212 14.44 -17.51 52.62
N LEU A 213 14.68 -18.74 52.18
CA LEU A 213 14.49 -19.93 53.02
C LEU A 213 15.26 -19.84 54.34
N ASP A 214 16.53 -19.39 54.27
CA ASP A 214 17.35 -19.20 55.47
C ASP A 214 16.79 -18.16 56.41
N SER A 215 16.20 -17.07 55.89
CA SER A 215 15.49 -16.10 56.71
C SER A 215 14.26 -16.72 57.38
N ALA A 216 13.47 -17.52 56.67
CA ALA A 216 12.31 -18.20 57.25
C ALA A 216 12.72 -19.21 58.36
N LEU A 217 13.92 -19.79 58.27
CA LEU A 217 14.47 -20.70 59.26
C LEU A 217 15.07 -19.99 60.49
N THR A 218 15.65 -18.81 60.31
CA THR A 218 16.44 -18.12 61.36
C THR A 218 15.70 -17.02 62.08
N LEU A 219 14.66 -16.43 61.46
CA LEU A 219 13.84 -15.38 62.11
C LEU A 219 13.24 -15.81 63.43
N ALA A 220 13.26 -14.94 64.43
CA ALA A 220 12.58 -15.17 65.71
C ALA A 220 11.06 -15.45 65.49
N PRO A 221 10.44 -16.37 66.24
CA PRO A 221 9.05 -16.77 66.05
C PRO A 221 8.06 -15.60 66.01
N ALA A 222 8.28 -14.59 66.86
CA ALA A 222 7.44 -13.40 66.89
C ALA A 222 7.53 -12.54 65.61
N VAL A 223 8.71 -12.44 65.00
CA VAL A 223 8.93 -11.68 63.76
C VAL A 223 8.38 -12.50 62.60
N LEU A 224 8.64 -13.76 62.55
CA LEU A 224 8.09 -14.65 61.51
C LEU A 224 6.56 -14.61 61.50
N ARG A 225 5.94 -14.69 62.69
CA ARG A 225 4.47 -14.57 62.86
C ARG A 225 3.96 -13.22 62.34
N ARG A 226 4.65 -12.12 62.60
CA ARG A 226 4.26 -10.78 62.12
C ARG A 226 4.21 -10.68 60.59
N VAL A 227 5.12 -11.40 59.92
CA VAL A 227 5.22 -11.37 58.44
C VAL A 227 4.32 -12.40 57.79
N THR A 228 3.98 -13.52 58.50
CA THR A 228 3.33 -14.70 57.90
C THR A 228 1.84 -14.79 58.26
N ASN A 229 1.43 -14.30 59.44
CA ASN A 229 0.09 -14.48 59.97
C ASN A 229 -1.00 -14.01 58.99
N GLY A 230 -1.95 -14.88 58.69
CA GLY A 230 -3.07 -14.62 57.79
C GLY A 230 -2.74 -14.54 56.30
N ARG A 231 -1.47 -14.77 55.94
CA ARG A 231 -1.02 -14.74 54.54
C ARG A 231 -0.98 -16.10 53.91
N ALA A 232 -1.19 -16.18 52.60
CA ALA A 232 -0.81 -17.34 51.80
C ALA A 232 0.67 -17.24 51.51
N VAL A 233 1.39 -18.34 51.73
CA VAL A 233 2.82 -18.41 51.52
C VAL A 233 3.10 -19.31 50.32
N LEU A 234 3.85 -18.82 49.34
CA LEU A 234 4.34 -19.58 48.22
C LEU A 234 5.81 -19.91 48.41
N LEU A 235 6.13 -21.19 48.63
CA LEU A 235 7.49 -21.71 48.78
C LEU A 235 7.93 -22.37 47.47
N GLY A 236 9.03 -21.92 46.88
CA GLY A 236 9.55 -22.49 45.65
C GLY A 236 11.03 -22.26 45.43
N ILE A 237 11.58 -22.88 44.41
CA ILE A 237 13.00 -22.80 44.05
C ILE A 237 13.26 -21.51 43.26
N ASP A 238 14.29 -20.80 43.66
CA ASP A 238 14.88 -19.65 42.96
C ASP A 238 16.36 -19.96 42.73
N ASP A 239 16.68 -20.63 41.63
CA ASP A 239 18.01 -21.15 41.29
C ASP A 239 18.69 -20.37 40.17
N GLY A 240 18.17 -19.23 39.83
CA GLY A 240 18.69 -18.38 38.76
C GLY A 240 18.22 -18.79 37.35
N ARG A 241 17.46 -19.87 37.21
CA ARG A 241 16.76 -20.16 35.93
C ARG A 241 15.73 -19.07 35.67
N THR A 242 15.57 -18.73 34.43
CA THR A 242 14.59 -17.70 34.01
C THR A 242 13.75 -18.17 32.85
N VAL A 243 12.54 -17.68 32.76
CA VAL A 243 11.64 -17.84 31.61
C VAL A 243 11.33 -16.49 31.00
N PRO A 244 11.22 -16.38 29.68
CA PRO A 244 10.83 -15.15 29.03
C PRO A 244 9.35 -14.86 29.29
N THR A 245 9.06 -13.57 29.61
CA THR A 245 7.73 -13.03 29.82
C THR A 245 7.56 -11.76 28.97
N SER A 246 6.36 -11.22 28.90
CA SER A 246 6.06 -9.97 28.18
C SER A 246 6.85 -8.75 28.66
N VAL A 247 7.31 -8.74 29.92
CA VAL A 247 8.05 -7.62 30.52
C VAL A 247 9.56 -7.90 30.68
N GLY A 248 10.03 -9.05 30.18
CA GLY A 248 11.41 -9.49 30.26
C GLY A 248 11.57 -10.90 30.81
N VAL A 249 12.71 -11.25 31.38
CA VAL A 249 12.95 -12.58 31.95
C VAL A 249 12.69 -12.63 33.43
N MET A 250 12.02 -13.67 33.89
CA MET A 250 11.66 -13.85 35.31
C MET A 250 11.98 -15.27 35.80
N PRO A 251 12.27 -15.46 37.11
CA PRO A 251 12.27 -16.79 37.69
C PRO A 251 10.90 -17.47 37.57
N PRO A 252 10.84 -18.82 37.35
CA PRO A 252 9.58 -19.55 37.28
C PRO A 252 8.69 -19.32 38.51
N LEU A 253 9.28 -19.23 39.69
CA LEU A 253 8.55 -18.95 40.94
C LEU A 253 7.83 -17.57 40.92
N ALA A 254 8.44 -16.55 40.29
CA ALA A 254 7.80 -15.25 40.14
C ALA A 254 6.59 -15.33 39.18
N VAL A 255 6.71 -16.08 38.11
CA VAL A 255 5.59 -16.32 37.17
C VAL A 255 4.42 -17.02 37.88
N ILE A 256 4.70 -18.06 38.69
CA ILE A 256 3.68 -18.73 39.48
C ILE A 256 3.03 -17.76 40.50
N ALA A 257 3.81 -16.89 41.12
CA ALA A 257 3.27 -15.91 42.06
C ALA A 257 2.35 -14.90 41.35
N HIS A 258 2.69 -14.47 40.15
CA HIS A 258 1.81 -13.61 39.34
C HIS A 258 0.54 -14.33 38.89
N ASP A 259 0.59 -15.61 38.52
CA ASP A 259 -0.59 -16.42 38.20
C ASP A 259 -1.53 -16.54 39.42
N VAL A 260 -0.99 -16.86 40.60
CA VAL A 260 -1.76 -16.90 41.86
C VAL A 260 -2.42 -15.55 42.13
N ASN A 261 -1.67 -14.46 41.98
CA ASN A 261 -2.18 -13.12 42.22
C ASN A 261 -3.29 -12.74 41.23
N ALA A 262 -3.12 -13.01 39.95
CA ALA A 262 -4.10 -12.75 38.91
C ALA A 262 -5.42 -13.47 39.20
N ARG A 263 -5.35 -14.76 39.53
CA ARG A 263 -6.55 -15.56 39.89
C ARG A 263 -7.23 -15.10 41.17
N ALA A 264 -6.45 -14.70 42.17
CA ALA A 264 -7.02 -14.16 43.42
C ALA A 264 -7.76 -12.83 43.16
N ARG A 265 -7.25 -11.98 42.28
CA ARG A 265 -7.94 -10.74 41.90
C ARG A 265 -9.24 -11.03 41.13
N ILE A 266 -9.23 -12.02 40.23
CA ILE A 266 -10.42 -12.51 39.55
C ILE A 266 -11.47 -12.98 40.58
N ALA A 267 -11.07 -13.85 41.50
CA ALA A 267 -11.96 -14.46 42.47
C ALA A 267 -12.54 -13.43 43.48
N SER A 268 -11.80 -12.33 43.74
CA SER A 268 -12.23 -11.26 44.63
C SER A 268 -13.11 -10.19 43.97
N ASN A 269 -13.37 -10.28 42.65
CA ASN A 269 -14.00 -9.20 41.85
C ASN A 269 -13.31 -7.83 42.04
N ALA A 270 -12.04 -7.84 42.44
CA ALA A 270 -11.30 -6.62 42.74
C ALA A 270 -10.87 -5.83 41.49
N ASP A 271 -10.88 -6.50 40.35
CA ASP A 271 -10.52 -5.90 39.05
C ASP A 271 -11.34 -6.48 37.92
N VAL A 272 -11.45 -5.68 36.86
CA VAL A 272 -11.88 -6.15 35.53
C VAL A 272 -10.76 -7.01 34.97
N THR A 273 -10.95 -8.33 34.95
CA THR A 273 -9.91 -9.23 34.48
C THR A 273 -9.76 -9.17 32.97
N PRO A 274 -8.55 -8.97 32.45
CA PRO A 274 -8.31 -9.07 31.03
C PRO A 274 -8.71 -10.45 30.53
N HIS A 275 -9.58 -10.48 29.54
CA HIS A 275 -10.02 -11.71 28.90
C HIS A 275 -10.00 -11.55 27.37
N GLU A 276 -9.80 -12.68 26.69
CA GLU A 276 -9.83 -12.68 25.24
C GLU A 276 -11.23 -12.32 24.72
N PRO A 277 -11.31 -11.41 23.75
CA PRO A 277 -12.58 -11.02 23.17
C PRO A 277 -13.16 -12.18 22.32
N SER A 278 -14.49 -12.20 22.19
CA SER A 278 -15.15 -13.12 21.28
C SER A 278 -14.67 -12.88 19.83
N SER A 279 -14.71 -13.93 18.99
CA SER A 279 -14.37 -13.81 17.57
C SER A 279 -15.18 -12.73 16.85
N VAL A 280 -16.43 -12.51 17.28
CA VAL A 280 -17.30 -11.45 16.74
C VAL A 280 -16.76 -10.06 17.14
N THR A 281 -16.34 -9.88 18.39
CA THR A 281 -15.76 -8.62 18.87
C THR A 281 -14.48 -8.28 18.11
N ILE A 282 -13.60 -9.28 17.91
CA ILE A 282 -12.38 -9.13 17.10
C ILE A 282 -12.73 -8.70 15.67
N ALA A 283 -13.67 -9.38 15.04
CA ALA A 283 -14.07 -9.09 13.67
C ALA A 283 -14.64 -7.66 13.53
N LEU A 284 -15.49 -7.22 14.46
CA LEU A 284 -16.04 -5.88 14.48
C LEU A 284 -14.96 -4.82 14.69
N TRP A 285 -14.02 -5.07 15.60
CA TRP A 285 -12.89 -4.18 15.86
C TRP A 285 -12.01 -4.00 14.60
N LEU A 286 -11.62 -5.11 13.97
CA LEU A 286 -10.81 -5.08 12.75
C LEU A 286 -11.55 -4.39 11.61
N LEU A 287 -12.83 -4.71 11.39
CA LEU A 287 -13.64 -4.11 10.34
C LEU A 287 -13.78 -2.60 10.51
N THR A 288 -14.00 -2.14 11.76
CA THR A 288 -14.12 -0.71 12.06
C THR A 288 -12.87 0.05 11.62
N TRP A 289 -11.68 -0.43 11.95
CA TRP A 289 -10.43 0.26 11.60
C TRP A 289 -10.09 0.15 10.11
N VAL A 290 -10.41 -0.95 9.45
CA VAL A 290 -10.32 -1.09 7.98
C VAL A 290 -11.21 -0.06 7.29
N LEU A 291 -12.46 0.11 7.75
CA LEU A 291 -13.39 1.10 7.22
C LEU A 291 -12.91 2.54 7.46
N VAL A 292 -12.40 2.83 8.66
CA VAL A 292 -11.81 4.14 8.98
C VAL A 292 -10.66 4.46 8.03
N GLY A 293 -9.73 3.53 7.82
CA GLY A 293 -8.63 3.72 6.89
C GLY A 293 -9.08 3.96 5.45
N ALA A 294 -10.04 3.16 4.96
CA ALA A 294 -10.60 3.33 3.63
C ALA A 294 -11.32 4.68 3.46
N CYS A 295 -12.07 5.13 4.47
CA CYS A 295 -12.74 6.44 4.48
C CYS A 295 -11.74 7.61 4.45
N ILE A 296 -10.68 7.55 5.27
CA ILE A 296 -9.63 8.56 5.29
C ILE A 296 -9.01 8.70 3.89
N ALA A 297 -8.59 7.59 3.27
CA ALA A 297 -7.99 7.60 1.94
C ALA A 297 -8.97 8.07 0.84
N ALA A 298 -10.28 7.80 1.00
CA ALA A 298 -11.29 8.22 0.03
C ALA A 298 -11.57 9.73 0.05
N LEU A 299 -11.42 10.39 1.21
CA LEU A 299 -11.88 11.77 1.42
C LEU A 299 -10.74 12.78 1.46
N ALA A 300 -9.52 12.37 1.81
CA ALA A 300 -8.39 13.25 2.05
C ALA A 300 -7.37 13.30 0.90
N SER A 301 -6.60 14.38 0.80
CA SER A 301 -5.37 14.42 -0.02
C SER A 301 -4.27 13.65 0.68
N LEU A 302 -3.22 13.23 -0.04
CA LEU A 302 -2.13 12.41 0.52
C LEU A 302 -1.54 12.99 1.82
N THR A 303 -1.31 14.31 1.87
CA THR A 303 -0.77 14.97 3.07
C THR A 303 -1.74 14.88 4.25
N ILE A 304 -3.03 15.14 4.01
CA ILE A 304 -4.08 15.06 5.03
C ILE A 304 -4.28 13.60 5.46
N THR A 305 -4.18 12.65 4.54
CA THR A 305 -4.25 11.20 4.82
C THR A 305 -3.22 10.78 5.84
N VAL A 306 -1.95 11.22 5.72
CA VAL A 306 -0.89 10.91 6.68
C VAL A 306 -1.18 11.47 8.08
N LEU A 307 -1.65 12.71 8.16
CA LEU A 307 -2.00 13.33 9.44
C LEU A 307 -3.20 12.63 10.11
N LEU A 308 -4.23 12.32 9.34
CA LEU A 308 -5.40 11.60 9.85
C LEU A 308 -5.07 10.16 10.24
N ALA A 309 -4.14 9.49 9.54
CA ALA A 309 -3.64 8.18 9.91
C ALA A 309 -2.96 8.20 11.29
N ALA A 310 -2.09 9.18 11.53
CA ALA A 310 -1.43 9.34 12.82
C ALA A 310 -2.46 9.59 13.95
N ALA A 311 -3.43 10.46 13.73
CA ALA A 311 -4.51 10.72 14.67
C ALA A 311 -5.37 9.47 14.94
N ALA A 312 -5.69 8.69 13.90
CA ALA A 312 -6.45 7.45 14.02
C ALA A 312 -5.70 6.38 14.82
N ILE A 313 -4.37 6.26 14.63
CA ILE A 313 -3.53 5.35 15.42
C ILE A 313 -3.56 5.73 16.90
N VAL A 314 -3.40 7.01 17.24
CA VAL A 314 -3.47 7.48 18.62
C VAL A 314 -4.86 7.19 19.20
N THR A 315 -5.93 7.48 18.46
CA THR A 315 -7.30 7.20 18.88
C THR A 315 -7.54 5.72 19.12
N GLN A 316 -7.01 4.85 18.26
CA GLN A 316 -7.10 3.39 18.39
C GLN A 316 -6.45 2.91 19.68
N VAL A 317 -5.23 3.39 19.97
CA VAL A 317 -4.50 3.03 21.20
C VAL A 317 -5.26 3.52 22.44
N VAL A 318 -5.67 4.78 22.47
CA VAL A 318 -6.42 5.36 23.60
C VAL A 318 -7.74 4.61 23.85
N LEU A 319 -8.48 4.32 22.77
CA LEU A 319 -9.74 3.60 22.86
C LEU A 319 -9.54 2.16 23.36
N ALA A 320 -8.52 1.47 22.88
CA ALA A 320 -8.21 0.11 23.34
C ALA A 320 -7.81 0.10 24.82
N LEU A 321 -6.95 1.03 25.26
CA LEU A 321 -6.59 1.17 26.69
C LEU A 321 -7.80 1.46 27.56
N TRP A 322 -8.69 2.34 27.11
CA TRP A 322 -9.92 2.64 27.82
C TRP A 322 -10.88 1.43 27.91
N ILE A 323 -11.00 0.64 26.83
CA ILE A 323 -11.80 -0.59 26.81
C ILE A 323 -11.20 -1.64 27.75
N ILE A 324 -9.87 -1.83 27.75
CA ILE A 324 -9.19 -2.75 28.67
C ILE A 324 -9.46 -2.34 30.12
N ASP A 325 -9.32 -1.06 30.45
CA ASP A 325 -9.52 -0.54 31.80
C ASP A 325 -10.96 -0.73 32.28
N THR A 326 -11.95 -0.49 31.40
CA THR A 326 -13.38 -0.52 31.79
C THR A 326 -14.02 -1.90 31.67
N THR A 327 -13.61 -2.71 30.72
CA THR A 327 -14.28 -4.00 30.41
C THR A 327 -13.38 -5.22 30.55
N GLY A 328 -12.06 -5.04 30.65
CA GLY A 328 -11.08 -6.12 30.64
C GLY A 328 -10.90 -6.81 29.27
N VAL A 329 -11.51 -6.30 28.22
CA VAL A 329 -11.40 -6.92 26.89
C VAL A 329 -10.09 -6.51 26.22
N TRP A 330 -9.23 -7.50 25.94
CA TRP A 330 -7.94 -7.28 25.31
C TRP A 330 -8.04 -7.29 23.79
N LEU A 331 -8.13 -6.11 23.19
CA LEU A 331 -8.33 -5.98 21.73
C LEU A 331 -7.01 -6.06 20.95
N PRO A 332 -6.99 -6.72 19.78
CA PRO A 332 -5.80 -6.88 18.97
C PRO A 332 -5.42 -5.55 18.27
N LEU A 333 -4.47 -4.81 18.86
CA LEU A 333 -4.02 -3.50 18.35
C LEU A 333 -3.22 -3.63 17.05
N GLY A 334 -2.22 -4.51 17.03
CA GLY A 334 -1.27 -4.61 15.94
C GLY A 334 -1.91 -5.01 14.61
N THR A 335 -2.82 -5.99 14.63
CA THR A 335 -3.54 -6.41 13.41
C THR A 335 -4.55 -5.37 12.94
N ALA A 336 -5.20 -4.66 13.84
CA ALA A 336 -6.13 -3.60 13.49
C ALA A 336 -5.41 -2.38 12.85
N MET A 337 -4.25 -1.99 13.39
CA MET A 337 -3.38 -0.97 12.78
C MET A 337 -2.92 -1.39 11.38
N LEU A 338 -2.45 -2.63 11.25
CA LEU A 338 -2.04 -3.18 9.94
C LEU A 338 -3.20 -3.15 8.94
N GLY A 339 -4.39 -3.61 9.35
CA GLY A 339 -5.60 -3.60 8.52
C GLY A 339 -5.96 -2.20 8.03
N MET A 340 -5.94 -1.20 8.92
CA MET A 340 -6.17 0.19 8.60
C MET A 340 -5.16 0.72 7.56
N LEU A 341 -3.86 0.51 7.79
CA LEU A 341 -2.80 0.97 6.90
C LEU A 341 -2.87 0.29 5.53
N MET A 342 -3.17 -1.00 5.49
CA MET A 342 -3.35 -1.74 4.23
C MET A 342 -4.58 -1.26 3.45
N ALA A 343 -5.68 -0.93 4.13
CA ALA A 343 -6.86 -0.34 3.49
C ALA A 343 -6.53 1.02 2.85
N MET A 344 -5.77 1.86 3.55
CA MET A 344 -5.31 3.15 3.05
C MET A 344 -4.36 2.97 1.84
N ALA A 345 -3.35 2.14 1.96
CA ALA A 345 -2.39 1.87 0.88
C ALA A 345 -3.08 1.26 -0.36
N GLY A 346 -4.03 0.34 -0.15
CA GLY A 346 -4.83 -0.25 -1.22
C GLY A 346 -5.70 0.78 -1.94
N ALA A 347 -6.37 1.66 -1.20
CA ALA A 347 -7.20 2.72 -1.77
C ALA A 347 -6.38 3.71 -2.60
N GLU A 348 -5.23 4.17 -2.09
CA GLU A 348 -4.30 5.05 -2.82
C GLU A 348 -3.70 4.33 -4.04
N GLY A 349 -3.33 3.06 -3.92
CA GLY A 349 -2.81 2.24 -5.02
C GLY A 349 -3.81 2.10 -6.16
N VAL A 350 -5.07 1.82 -5.86
CA VAL A 350 -6.16 1.75 -6.86
C VAL A 350 -6.38 3.13 -7.51
N GLY A 351 -6.34 4.21 -6.73
CA GLY A 351 -6.44 5.58 -7.23
C GLY A 351 -5.33 5.93 -8.23
N LEU A 352 -4.08 5.63 -7.88
CA LEU A 352 -2.91 5.82 -8.76
C LEU A 352 -2.99 4.95 -10.03
N TRP A 353 -3.40 3.70 -9.91
CA TRP A 353 -3.57 2.81 -11.05
C TRP A 353 -4.64 3.33 -12.03
N GLN A 354 -5.78 3.79 -11.51
CA GLN A 354 -6.84 4.37 -12.32
C GLN A 354 -6.39 5.65 -13.02
N ALA A 355 -5.65 6.53 -12.31
CA ALA A 355 -5.09 7.74 -12.88
C ALA A 355 -4.12 7.41 -14.03
N ARG A 356 -3.20 6.45 -13.83
CA ARG A 356 -2.28 5.98 -14.87
C ARG A 356 -3.00 5.32 -16.05
N ARG A 357 -4.04 4.53 -15.80
CA ARG A 357 -4.85 3.91 -16.85
C ARG A 357 -5.56 4.96 -17.70
N ARG A 358 -6.13 6.00 -17.09
CA ARG A 358 -6.75 7.13 -17.80
C ARG A 358 -5.72 7.87 -18.64
N GLN A 359 -4.57 8.17 -18.07
CA GLN A 359 -3.48 8.82 -18.80
C GLN A 359 -3.08 8.02 -20.03
N ARG A 360 -2.94 6.68 -19.91
CA ARG A 360 -2.63 5.79 -21.03
C ARG A 360 -3.73 5.77 -22.09
N LEU A 361 -4.99 5.70 -21.69
CA LEU A 361 -6.12 5.71 -22.64
C LEU A 361 -6.21 7.04 -23.38
N THR A 362 -6.01 8.17 -22.71
CA THR A 362 -6.01 9.49 -23.32
C THR A 362 -4.81 9.65 -24.28
N SER A 363 -3.62 9.19 -23.89
CA SER A 363 -2.44 9.22 -24.75
C SER A 363 -2.58 8.31 -25.99
N LEU A 364 -3.23 7.14 -25.86
CA LEU A 364 -3.52 6.25 -26.99
C LEU A 364 -4.52 6.84 -27.98
N LEU A 365 -5.46 7.63 -27.54
CA LEU A 365 -6.38 8.36 -28.42
C LEU A 365 -5.64 9.45 -29.21
N PHE A 366 -4.69 10.15 -28.58
CA PHE A 366 -3.86 11.15 -29.24
C PHE A 366 -2.78 10.51 -30.13
N SER A 367 -2.17 9.38 -29.72
CA SER A 367 -1.08 8.74 -30.46
C SER A 367 -1.49 8.15 -31.81
N ARG A 368 -2.77 7.98 -32.08
CA ARG A 368 -3.27 7.57 -33.41
C ARG A 368 -3.26 8.72 -34.42
N PHE A 369 -3.18 9.97 -33.95
CA PHE A 369 -3.25 11.15 -34.79
C PHE A 369 -1.99 12.01 -34.73
N VAL A 370 -1.09 11.77 -33.75
CA VAL A 370 0.09 12.59 -33.47
C VAL A 370 1.26 11.67 -33.14
N THR A 371 2.46 12.03 -33.58
CA THR A 371 3.67 11.29 -33.20
C THR A 371 3.86 11.29 -31.70
N PRO A 372 4.55 10.28 -31.12
CA PRO A 372 4.76 10.20 -29.68
C PRO A 372 5.40 11.44 -29.05
N ALA A 373 6.28 12.10 -29.76
CA ALA A 373 6.93 13.34 -29.32
C ALA A 373 5.92 14.51 -29.21
N LEU A 374 5.14 14.74 -30.28
CA LEU A 374 4.10 15.75 -30.30
C LEU A 374 2.96 15.46 -29.31
N ALA A 375 2.65 14.17 -29.07
CA ALA A 375 1.69 13.75 -28.07
C ALA A 375 2.16 14.10 -26.64
N THR A 376 3.46 13.98 -26.37
CA THR A 376 4.05 14.35 -25.08
C THR A 376 4.02 15.86 -24.87
N ASP A 377 4.40 16.64 -25.87
CA ASP A 377 4.36 18.11 -25.80
C ASP A 377 2.93 18.63 -25.65
N ALA A 378 1.99 18.08 -26.41
CA ALA A 378 0.58 18.36 -26.28
C ALA A 378 0.05 18.01 -24.90
N TRP A 379 0.48 16.90 -24.30
CA TRP A 379 0.08 16.55 -22.95
C TRP A 379 0.64 17.53 -21.90
N ASN A 380 1.89 17.93 -22.03
CA ASN A 380 2.52 18.87 -21.10
C ASN A 380 1.84 20.25 -21.16
N ALA A 381 1.46 20.69 -22.36
CA ALA A 381 0.78 21.96 -22.59
C ALA A 381 -0.77 21.91 -22.52
N ARG A 382 -1.35 20.77 -22.13
CA ARG A 382 -2.82 20.54 -22.15
C ARG A 382 -3.67 21.59 -21.45
N HIS A 383 -3.13 22.22 -20.41
CA HIS A 383 -3.81 23.27 -19.65
C HIS A 383 -4.05 24.53 -20.47
N LEU A 384 -3.30 24.75 -21.57
CA LEU A 384 -3.41 25.89 -22.42
C LEU A 384 -4.57 25.80 -23.43
N TYR A 385 -4.93 24.58 -23.84
CA TYR A 385 -5.90 24.41 -24.93
C TYR A 385 -7.01 23.38 -24.66
N LEU A 386 -6.97 22.58 -23.54
CA LEU A 386 -8.05 21.66 -23.23
C LEU A 386 -9.11 22.32 -22.33
N HIS A 387 -10.35 22.39 -22.84
CA HIS A 387 -11.53 22.77 -22.07
C HIS A 387 -12.51 21.60 -22.05
N GLY A 388 -12.86 21.11 -20.85
CA GLY A 388 -13.76 19.97 -20.71
C GLY A 388 -13.25 18.66 -21.33
N GLY A 389 -11.92 18.50 -21.45
CA GLY A 389 -11.27 17.32 -22.02
C GLY A 389 -11.24 17.28 -23.56
N ARG A 390 -11.56 18.38 -24.22
CA ARG A 390 -11.48 18.54 -25.68
C ARG A 390 -10.62 19.76 -26.02
N PRO A 391 -9.81 19.72 -27.11
CA PRO A 391 -9.15 20.93 -27.62
C PRO A 391 -10.19 21.99 -27.99
N ALA A 392 -10.08 23.16 -27.35
CA ALA A 392 -10.88 24.32 -27.72
C ALA A 392 -10.37 24.90 -29.04
N PRO A 393 -11.25 25.49 -29.87
CA PRO A 393 -10.80 26.23 -31.04
C PRO A 393 -9.91 27.40 -30.62
N LEU A 394 -8.68 27.45 -31.15
CA LEU A 394 -7.70 28.50 -30.88
C LEU A 394 -7.20 29.10 -32.17
N GLN A 395 -7.07 30.43 -32.19
CA GLN A 395 -6.46 31.14 -33.30
C GLN A 395 -4.95 31.15 -33.11
N LEU A 396 -4.23 30.51 -34.06
CA LEU A 396 -2.79 30.23 -33.94
C LEU A 396 -2.05 30.63 -35.22
N PRO A 397 -0.81 31.11 -35.13
CA PRO A 397 0.10 31.16 -36.27
C PRO A 397 0.48 29.72 -36.67
N VAL A 398 0.22 29.37 -37.91
CA VAL A 398 0.47 28.04 -38.47
C VAL A 398 1.13 28.12 -39.84
N THR A 399 1.87 27.07 -40.19
CA THR A 399 2.32 26.86 -41.57
C THR A 399 1.67 25.60 -42.10
N VAL A 400 0.94 25.72 -43.20
CA VAL A 400 0.21 24.61 -43.83
C VAL A 400 0.95 24.15 -45.07
N LEU A 401 1.09 22.86 -45.23
CA LEU A 401 1.70 22.19 -46.39
C LEU A 401 0.64 21.29 -47.02
N PHE A 402 0.47 21.42 -48.33
CA PHE A 402 -0.27 20.48 -49.17
C PHE A 402 0.68 19.76 -50.12
N LEU A 403 0.52 18.47 -50.24
CA LEU A 403 1.19 17.64 -51.23
C LEU A 403 0.16 16.90 -52.10
N ASP A 404 0.40 16.71 -53.38
CA ASP A 404 -0.47 16.02 -54.30
C ASP A 404 0.35 15.29 -55.41
N LEU A 405 -0.13 14.14 -55.91
CA LEU A 405 0.52 13.34 -56.92
C LEU A 405 -0.09 13.61 -58.29
N ARG A 406 0.62 14.33 -59.15
CA ARG A 406 0.14 14.57 -60.53
C ARG A 406 0.21 13.27 -61.35
N GLY A 407 -0.88 12.95 -62.05
CA GLY A 407 -1.00 11.79 -62.91
C GLY A 407 -1.49 10.53 -62.19
N PHE A 408 -1.80 10.61 -60.88
CA PHE A 408 -2.32 9.47 -60.09
C PHE A 408 -3.63 8.93 -60.65
N THR A 409 -4.55 9.78 -61.13
CA THR A 409 -5.81 9.36 -61.76
C THR A 409 -5.54 8.41 -62.96
N ARG A 410 -4.63 8.77 -63.83
CA ARG A 410 -4.25 7.92 -64.97
C ARG A 410 -3.58 6.61 -64.53
N PHE A 411 -2.77 6.65 -63.49
CA PHE A 411 -2.15 5.46 -62.93
C PHE A 411 -3.22 4.51 -62.38
N SER A 412 -4.23 5.04 -61.66
CA SER A 412 -5.31 4.24 -61.10
C SER A 412 -6.26 3.64 -62.16
N GLU A 413 -6.35 4.22 -63.34
CA GLU A 413 -7.13 3.70 -64.46
C GLU A 413 -6.47 2.47 -65.13
N VAL A 414 -5.13 2.39 -65.13
CA VAL A 414 -4.39 1.36 -65.87
C VAL A 414 -3.82 0.25 -65.01
N ASN A 415 -3.81 0.42 -63.70
CA ASN A 415 -3.26 -0.55 -62.74
C ASN A 415 -4.35 -1.22 -61.91
N SER A 416 -4.04 -2.35 -61.27
CA SER A 416 -4.97 -3.03 -60.38
C SER A 416 -5.23 -2.20 -59.11
N ALA A 417 -6.43 -2.34 -58.54
CA ALA A 417 -6.76 -1.66 -57.27
C ALA A 417 -5.81 -2.02 -56.12
N ALA A 418 -5.23 -3.24 -56.15
CA ALA A 418 -4.23 -3.68 -55.18
C ALA A 418 -2.89 -2.93 -55.35
N ASP A 419 -2.42 -2.76 -56.57
CA ASP A 419 -1.17 -2.03 -56.84
C ASP A 419 -1.31 -0.55 -56.50
N VAL A 420 -2.48 0.04 -56.82
CA VAL A 420 -2.80 1.42 -56.46
C VAL A 420 -2.81 1.61 -54.94
N MET A 421 -3.44 0.69 -54.21
CA MET A 421 -3.48 0.74 -52.74
C MET A 421 -2.11 0.55 -52.11
N GLN A 422 -1.30 -0.36 -52.65
CA GLN A 422 0.07 -0.59 -52.17
C GLN A 422 0.94 0.65 -52.40
N LEU A 423 0.90 1.25 -53.58
CA LEU A 423 1.65 2.48 -53.88
C LEU A 423 1.25 3.62 -52.94
N LEU A 424 -0.06 3.84 -52.76
CA LEU A 424 -0.56 4.88 -51.82
C LEU A 424 -0.09 4.61 -50.40
N THR A 425 -0.14 3.36 -49.96
CA THR A 425 0.30 2.97 -48.60
C THR A 425 1.78 3.28 -48.41
N ASP A 426 2.63 2.89 -49.36
CA ASP A 426 4.08 3.07 -49.27
C ASP A 426 4.47 4.56 -49.31
N VAL A 427 3.88 5.32 -50.24
CA VAL A 427 4.13 6.77 -50.36
C VAL A 427 3.62 7.51 -49.12
N THR A 428 2.40 7.18 -48.66
CA THR A 428 1.81 7.85 -47.50
C THR A 428 2.61 7.55 -46.24
N ALA A 429 3.02 6.29 -46.02
CA ALA A 429 3.82 5.91 -44.85
C ALA A 429 5.15 6.66 -44.79
N ALA A 430 5.83 6.78 -45.94
CA ALA A 430 7.07 7.52 -46.03
C ALA A 430 6.88 9.02 -45.80
N CYS A 431 5.83 9.61 -46.39
CA CYS A 431 5.49 11.03 -46.21
C CYS A 431 5.15 11.33 -44.74
N VAL A 432 4.38 10.48 -44.08
CA VAL A 432 4.05 10.64 -42.65
C VAL A 432 5.32 10.64 -41.79
N THR A 433 6.28 9.77 -42.11
CA THR A 433 7.57 9.70 -41.43
C THR A 433 8.38 10.99 -41.59
N ASP A 434 8.45 11.52 -42.79
CA ASP A 434 9.15 12.78 -43.06
C ASP A 434 8.46 13.97 -42.36
N ILE A 435 7.16 14.09 -42.50
CA ILE A 435 6.37 15.15 -41.84
C ILE A 435 6.61 15.13 -40.33
N ALA A 436 6.55 13.95 -39.72
CA ALA A 436 6.81 13.75 -38.30
C ALA A 436 8.24 14.15 -37.88
N THR A 437 9.23 13.79 -38.68
CA THR A 437 10.66 14.11 -38.45
C THR A 437 10.89 15.62 -38.38
N TYR A 438 10.17 16.39 -39.20
CA TYR A 438 10.24 17.84 -39.18
C TYR A 438 9.24 18.52 -38.21
N GLY A 439 8.55 17.76 -37.36
CA GLY A 439 7.64 18.28 -36.35
C GLY A 439 6.27 18.72 -36.88
N GLY A 440 5.90 18.29 -38.08
CA GLY A 440 4.58 18.50 -38.65
C GLY A 440 3.53 17.49 -38.18
N LEU A 441 2.29 17.90 -38.19
CA LEU A 441 1.11 17.06 -37.92
C LEU A 441 0.39 16.76 -39.23
N VAL A 442 0.22 15.48 -39.59
CA VAL A 442 -0.66 15.12 -40.70
C VAL A 442 -2.10 15.35 -40.29
N ASP A 443 -2.76 16.27 -40.97
CA ASP A 443 -4.17 16.63 -40.70
C ASP A 443 -5.14 15.75 -41.51
N ASP A 444 -4.90 15.60 -42.81
CA ASP A 444 -5.81 14.86 -43.68
C ASP A 444 -5.12 14.18 -44.85
N PHE A 445 -5.75 13.14 -45.33
CA PHE A 445 -5.44 12.46 -46.59
C PHE A 445 -6.61 12.71 -47.55
N ALA A 446 -6.38 13.48 -48.60
CA ALA A 446 -7.39 13.80 -49.58
C ALA A 446 -7.10 13.05 -50.90
N GLY A 447 -7.53 11.80 -50.99
CA GLY A 447 -7.19 10.88 -52.10
C GLY A 447 -5.70 10.57 -52.10
N ASP A 448 -4.97 11.01 -53.10
CA ASP A 448 -3.52 10.91 -53.26
C ASP A 448 -2.78 12.12 -52.64
N GLY A 449 -3.52 13.09 -52.07
CA GLY A 449 -2.98 14.29 -51.44
C GLY A 449 -2.82 14.14 -49.94
N ILE A 450 -1.87 14.89 -49.38
CA ILE A 450 -1.60 14.98 -47.95
C ILE A 450 -1.66 16.43 -47.50
N LYS A 451 -2.40 16.70 -46.42
CA LYS A 451 -2.35 17.98 -45.70
C LYS A 451 -1.55 17.81 -44.43
N ALA A 452 -0.57 18.66 -44.19
CA ALA A 452 0.20 18.71 -42.97
C ALA A 452 0.28 20.11 -42.41
N ASP A 453 0.19 20.23 -41.09
CA ASP A 453 0.18 21.48 -40.35
C ASP A 453 1.37 21.56 -39.40
N PHE A 454 2.06 22.71 -39.36
CA PHE A 454 3.19 22.99 -38.46
C PHE A 454 2.77 24.14 -37.50
N GLY A 455 3.23 24.08 -36.25
CA GLY A 455 2.83 25.02 -35.21
C GLY A 455 1.57 24.62 -34.43
N VAL A 456 1.14 23.36 -34.59
CA VAL A 456 0.01 22.76 -33.86
C VAL A 456 0.47 21.39 -33.26
N PRO A 457 -0.19 20.88 -32.21
CA PRO A 457 -1.35 21.39 -31.47
C PRO A 457 -0.98 22.39 -30.37
N VAL A 458 0.30 22.59 -30.08
CA VAL A 458 0.79 23.47 -29.01
C VAL A 458 0.85 24.90 -29.50
N PRO A 459 0.14 25.84 -28.85
CA PRO A 459 0.18 27.26 -29.24
C PRO A 459 1.60 27.84 -29.22
N ARG A 460 2.01 28.51 -30.31
CA ARG A 460 3.27 29.23 -30.39
C ARG A 460 3.02 30.72 -30.11
N SER A 461 3.76 31.27 -29.17
CA SER A 461 3.71 32.71 -28.83
C SER A 461 5.01 33.44 -29.18
N ASP A 462 6.11 32.69 -29.36
CA ASP A 462 7.41 33.25 -29.69
C ASP A 462 7.64 33.26 -31.20
N ALA A 463 8.11 34.41 -31.70
CA ALA A 463 8.45 34.60 -33.11
C ALA A 463 9.53 33.62 -33.59
N VAL A 464 10.46 33.22 -32.71
CA VAL A 464 11.52 32.23 -33.02
C VAL A 464 10.91 30.87 -33.27
N ASP A 465 9.95 30.43 -32.46
CA ASP A 465 9.27 29.15 -32.64
C ASP A 465 8.41 29.15 -33.90
N ILE A 466 7.72 30.25 -34.22
CA ILE A 466 6.93 30.38 -35.44
C ILE A 466 7.84 30.31 -36.67
N ALA A 467 8.98 31.01 -36.66
CA ALA A 467 9.97 30.98 -37.73
C ALA A 467 10.57 29.57 -37.91
N ARG A 468 10.83 28.85 -36.80
CA ARG A 468 11.30 27.48 -36.83
C ARG A 468 10.28 26.53 -37.44
N ASP A 469 9.00 26.64 -37.10
CA ASP A 469 7.93 25.84 -37.67
C ASP A 469 7.77 26.08 -39.17
N ALA A 470 7.87 27.35 -39.62
CA ALA A 470 7.87 27.71 -41.05
C ALA A 470 9.11 27.12 -41.79
N SER A 471 10.29 27.24 -41.21
CA SER A 471 11.53 26.64 -41.73
C SER A 471 11.43 25.11 -41.83
N ASN A 472 10.90 24.46 -40.79
CA ASN A 472 10.67 23.03 -40.78
C ASN A 472 9.68 22.60 -41.87
N ALA A 473 8.62 23.32 -42.11
CA ALA A 473 7.67 23.04 -43.19
C ALA A 473 8.33 23.07 -44.57
N VAL A 474 9.18 24.06 -44.82
CA VAL A 474 9.91 24.17 -46.08
C VAL A 474 10.96 23.06 -46.25
N ARG A 475 11.71 22.73 -45.17
CA ARG A 475 12.65 21.60 -45.16
C ARG A 475 11.94 20.28 -45.35
N CYS A 476 10.78 20.12 -44.74
CA CYS A 476 9.92 18.95 -44.95
C CYS A 476 9.48 18.83 -46.41
N ALA A 477 9.04 19.95 -47.03
CA ALA A 477 8.67 19.95 -48.44
C ALA A 477 9.82 19.47 -49.35
N GLN A 478 11.07 19.86 -49.06
CA GLN A 478 12.25 19.40 -49.80
C GLN A 478 12.53 17.91 -49.56
N ALA A 479 12.42 17.41 -48.31
CA ALA A 479 12.57 16.00 -47.97
C ALA A 479 11.50 15.15 -48.67
N LEU A 480 10.22 15.57 -48.59
CA LEU A 480 9.10 14.92 -49.26
C LEU A 480 9.30 14.82 -50.76
N SER A 481 9.84 15.88 -51.39
CA SER A 481 10.20 15.87 -52.81
C SER A 481 11.16 14.73 -53.14
N ALA A 482 12.21 14.56 -52.35
CA ALA A 482 13.21 13.51 -52.56
C ALA A 482 12.66 12.10 -52.27
N THR A 483 11.85 11.96 -51.20
CA THR A 483 11.26 10.67 -50.81
C THR A 483 10.25 10.17 -51.83
N VAL A 484 9.32 11.03 -52.25
CA VAL A 484 8.30 10.65 -53.23
C VAL A 484 8.91 10.37 -54.60
N ALA A 485 9.92 11.15 -55.03
CA ALA A 485 10.63 10.88 -56.30
C ALA A 485 11.28 9.49 -56.36
N ARG A 486 11.73 8.96 -55.23
CA ARG A 486 12.28 7.59 -55.13
C ARG A 486 11.22 6.50 -55.21
N LEU A 487 10.04 6.75 -54.66
CA LEU A 487 8.96 5.76 -54.52
C LEU A 487 8.04 5.70 -55.74
N LEU A 488 7.89 6.81 -56.47
CA LEU A 488 7.00 6.84 -57.62
C LEU A 488 7.57 6.00 -58.75
N PRO A 489 6.81 5.03 -59.28
CA PRO A 489 7.23 4.29 -60.46
C PRO A 489 7.48 5.24 -61.62
N ARG A 490 8.57 5.01 -62.40
CA ARG A 490 8.89 5.81 -63.62
C ARG A 490 7.76 5.86 -64.63
N ALA A 491 6.74 4.99 -64.48
CA ALA A 491 5.55 4.91 -65.34
C ALA A 491 4.51 6.00 -65.09
N LEU A 492 4.57 6.77 -63.97
CA LEU A 492 3.55 7.80 -63.65
C LEU A 492 3.60 9.01 -64.57
N GLY A 493 4.63 9.17 -65.38
CA GLY A 493 4.69 10.24 -66.38
C GLY A 493 6.09 10.45 -66.96
N THR A 494 6.19 10.41 -68.26
CA THR A 494 7.42 10.64 -68.99
C THR A 494 7.74 12.09 -69.26
N ALA A 495 6.83 12.99 -68.95
CA ALA A 495 7.01 14.43 -69.15
C ALA A 495 6.27 15.25 -68.05
N GLY A 496 7.04 15.96 -67.24
CA GLY A 496 6.52 16.95 -66.31
C GLY A 496 6.65 16.58 -64.81
N THR A 497 6.18 17.47 -63.97
CA THR A 497 6.25 17.35 -62.50
C THR A 497 5.29 16.28 -61.99
N GLN A 498 5.82 15.34 -61.21
CA GLN A 498 5.04 14.23 -60.60
C GLN A 498 4.47 14.58 -59.23
N VAL A 499 5.11 15.46 -58.48
CA VAL A 499 4.69 15.88 -57.15
C VAL A 499 4.53 17.39 -57.12
N ARG A 500 3.44 17.86 -56.51
CA ARG A 500 3.18 19.29 -56.29
C ARG A 500 3.06 19.56 -54.81
N ILE A 501 3.83 20.50 -54.31
CA ILE A 501 3.78 20.91 -52.90
C ILE A 501 3.51 22.43 -52.85
N GLY A 502 2.56 22.80 -52.01
CA GLY A 502 2.25 24.19 -51.68
C GLY A 502 2.42 24.47 -50.21
N VAL A 503 3.15 25.53 -49.83
CA VAL A 503 3.40 25.91 -48.44
C VAL A 503 2.99 27.36 -48.20
N HIS A 504 2.18 27.58 -47.19
CA HIS A 504 1.74 28.93 -46.79
C HIS A 504 1.64 29.07 -45.28
N SER A 505 2.09 30.21 -44.76
CA SER A 505 2.04 30.57 -43.34
C SER A 505 1.08 31.72 -43.09
N GLY A 506 0.37 31.66 -41.97
CA GLY A 506 -0.53 32.72 -41.54
C GLY A 506 -1.31 32.29 -40.29
N THR A 507 -2.30 33.08 -39.93
CA THR A 507 -3.15 32.82 -38.76
C THR A 507 -4.37 31.98 -39.16
N ALA A 508 -4.60 30.87 -38.45
CA ALA A 508 -5.75 30.00 -38.66
C ALA A 508 -6.37 29.57 -37.34
N VAL A 509 -7.55 28.97 -37.39
CA VAL A 509 -8.18 28.35 -36.22
C VAL A 509 -7.88 26.87 -36.20
N ALA A 510 -7.20 26.40 -35.14
CA ALA A 510 -6.96 25.01 -34.89
C ALA A 510 -7.90 24.51 -33.80
N GLY A 511 -8.50 23.32 -33.98
CA GLY A 511 -9.43 22.75 -33.01
C GLY A 511 -10.05 21.44 -33.45
N THR A 512 -11.02 20.95 -32.69
CA THR A 512 -11.73 19.71 -33.00
C THR A 512 -13.04 19.99 -33.73
N ILE A 513 -13.25 19.29 -34.85
CA ILE A 513 -14.50 19.27 -35.60
C ILE A 513 -15.11 17.86 -35.51
N GLY A 514 -16.44 17.80 -35.41
CA GLY A 514 -17.20 16.52 -35.44
C GLY A 514 -18.15 16.34 -34.26
N GLY A 515 -18.79 15.18 -34.22
CA GLY A 515 -19.75 14.78 -33.18
C GLY A 515 -19.13 13.90 -32.09
N SER A 516 -19.98 13.39 -31.19
CA SER A 516 -19.57 12.52 -30.08
C SER A 516 -18.90 11.21 -30.51
N THR A 517 -19.22 10.71 -31.69
CA THR A 517 -18.71 9.42 -32.21
C THR A 517 -17.48 9.54 -33.08
N ARG A 518 -17.27 10.69 -33.72
CA ARG A 518 -16.11 10.95 -34.58
C ARG A 518 -15.65 12.40 -34.43
N LEU A 519 -14.48 12.57 -33.88
CA LEU A 519 -13.80 13.86 -33.72
C LEU A 519 -12.54 13.83 -34.58
N LYS A 520 -12.26 14.94 -35.25
CA LYS A 520 -11.04 15.21 -36.00
C LYS A 520 -10.44 16.50 -35.50
N TYR A 521 -9.17 16.51 -35.14
CA TYR A 521 -8.42 17.73 -34.90
C TYR A 521 -7.94 18.25 -36.25
N THR A 522 -8.15 19.52 -36.55
CA THR A 522 -7.83 20.12 -37.87
C THR A 522 -7.60 21.62 -37.75
N VAL A 523 -6.96 22.18 -38.77
CA VAL A 523 -6.74 23.61 -38.94
C VAL A 523 -7.65 24.12 -40.04
N VAL A 524 -8.38 25.20 -39.77
CA VAL A 524 -9.33 25.82 -40.68
C VAL A 524 -9.03 27.34 -40.81
N GLY A 525 -9.08 27.84 -42.01
CA GLY A 525 -8.87 29.29 -42.31
C GLY A 525 -8.39 29.53 -43.72
N ASP A 526 -8.27 30.78 -44.12
CA ASP A 526 -7.80 31.21 -45.45
C ASP A 526 -6.39 30.66 -45.76
N VAL A 527 -5.54 30.52 -44.72
CA VAL A 527 -4.20 29.94 -44.83
C VAL A 527 -4.22 28.54 -45.48
N VAL A 528 -5.22 27.70 -45.11
CA VAL A 528 -5.40 26.38 -45.67
C VAL A 528 -5.73 26.43 -47.16
N ASN A 529 -6.64 27.34 -47.52
CA ASN A 529 -7.05 27.52 -48.90
C ASN A 529 -5.89 28.03 -49.77
N VAL A 530 -5.11 28.99 -49.27
CA VAL A 530 -3.94 29.52 -50.00
C VAL A 530 -2.92 28.42 -50.23
N ALA A 531 -2.54 27.61 -49.23
CA ALA A 531 -1.61 26.51 -49.36
C ALA A 531 -2.09 25.48 -50.39
N ALA A 532 -3.38 25.11 -50.35
CA ALA A 532 -3.99 24.22 -51.36
C ALA A 532 -3.95 24.79 -52.78
N ARG A 533 -4.19 26.08 -52.92
CA ARG A 533 -4.13 26.74 -54.24
C ARG A 533 -2.71 26.88 -54.78
N LEU A 534 -1.73 27.14 -53.91
CA LEU A 534 -0.32 27.15 -54.31
C LEU A 534 0.12 25.75 -54.78
N GLN A 535 -0.36 24.69 -54.15
CA GLN A 535 -0.11 23.31 -54.59
C GLN A 535 -0.75 23.03 -55.95
N SER A 536 -2.02 23.41 -56.18
CA SER A 536 -2.77 23.13 -57.42
C SER A 536 -2.48 24.08 -58.58
N LEU A 537 -1.60 25.07 -58.38
CA LEU A 537 -1.25 26.07 -59.41
C LEU A 537 -0.82 25.38 -60.71
N ASP A 538 -1.24 25.85 -61.85
CA ASP A 538 -0.79 25.39 -63.16
C ASP A 538 0.22 26.39 -63.78
N LEU A 539 1.49 26.04 -63.72
CA LEU A 539 2.56 26.86 -64.24
C LEU A 539 2.92 26.35 -65.64
N ARG A 540 2.94 27.27 -66.62
CA ARG A 540 3.21 26.93 -68.06
C ARG A 540 4.53 26.17 -68.28
N ASP A 541 5.50 26.33 -67.39
CA ASP A 541 6.85 25.75 -67.50
C ASP A 541 6.98 24.41 -66.76
N ASP A 542 5.94 23.85 -66.17
CA ASP A 542 6.00 22.55 -65.45
C ASP A 542 6.41 21.39 -66.35
N ALA A 543 6.06 21.46 -67.64
CA ALA A 543 6.38 20.42 -68.63
C ALA A 543 7.85 20.45 -69.11
N SER A 544 8.52 21.59 -69.05
CA SER A 544 9.88 21.79 -69.58
C SER A 544 10.98 21.70 -68.54
N ALA A 545 10.63 21.70 -67.24
CA ALA A 545 11.62 21.81 -66.17
C ALA A 545 12.32 20.48 -65.79
N GLY A 546 11.87 19.34 -66.30
CA GLY A 546 12.51 18.01 -66.04
C GLY A 546 12.58 17.60 -64.58
N THR A 547 11.88 18.30 -63.69
CA THR A 547 11.90 18.10 -62.23
C THR A 547 10.77 17.18 -61.80
N ALA A 548 11.11 16.17 -60.97
CA ALA A 548 10.12 15.24 -60.41
C ALA A 548 9.17 15.89 -59.40
N CYS A 549 9.50 17.08 -58.86
CA CYS A 549 8.72 17.76 -57.86
C CYS A 549 8.73 19.26 -58.05
N ARG A 550 7.61 19.89 -57.77
CA ARG A 550 7.45 21.35 -57.70
C ARG A 550 7.04 21.76 -56.30
N ILE A 551 7.78 22.69 -55.70
CA ILE A 551 7.48 23.27 -54.40
C ILE A 551 7.23 24.76 -54.59
N VAL A 552 6.02 25.23 -54.21
CA VAL A 552 5.64 26.65 -54.24
C VAL A 552 5.41 27.12 -52.83
N VAL A 553 6.08 28.21 -52.45
CA VAL A 553 6.06 28.78 -51.12
C VAL A 553 5.61 30.23 -51.18
N SER A 554 4.71 30.68 -50.31
CA SER A 554 4.27 32.06 -50.26
C SER A 554 5.34 33.00 -49.70
N ALA A 555 5.27 34.29 -50.08
CA ALA A 555 6.11 35.33 -49.50
C ALA A 555 5.96 35.46 -47.99
N ALA A 556 4.76 35.21 -47.46
CA ALA A 556 4.51 35.20 -46.00
C ALA A 556 5.36 34.12 -45.28
N THR A 557 5.46 32.94 -45.87
CA THR A 557 6.34 31.86 -45.32
C THR A 557 7.80 32.24 -45.46
N MET A 558 8.20 32.75 -46.63
CA MET A 558 9.60 33.17 -46.88
C MET A 558 10.07 34.27 -45.91
N ALA A 559 9.18 35.22 -45.59
CA ALA A 559 9.47 36.28 -44.63
C ALA A 559 9.70 35.76 -43.18
N LEU A 560 9.04 34.67 -42.78
CA LEU A 560 9.27 34.05 -41.48
C LEU A 560 10.61 33.30 -41.41
N ILE A 561 11.08 32.74 -42.53
CA ILE A 561 12.32 31.97 -42.58
C ILE A 561 13.56 32.89 -42.55
N GLY A 562 13.46 34.10 -43.04
CA GLY A 562 14.54 35.09 -43.06
C GLY A 562 15.70 34.64 -43.98
N ASP A 563 16.94 34.74 -43.48
CA ASP A 563 18.16 34.45 -44.24
C ASP A 563 18.36 32.95 -44.57
N ALA A 564 17.57 32.04 -43.98
CA ALA A 564 17.64 30.61 -44.23
C ALA A 564 16.80 30.16 -45.46
N VAL A 565 16.45 31.07 -46.35
CA VAL A 565 15.65 30.79 -47.54
C VAL A 565 16.48 29.93 -48.54
N PRO A 566 15.96 28.77 -48.98
CA PRO A 566 16.61 27.99 -50.01
C PRO A 566 16.53 28.73 -51.36
N PRO A 567 17.41 28.40 -52.34
CA PRO A 567 17.36 28.99 -53.67
C PRO A 567 15.96 28.89 -54.28
N ALA A 568 15.41 30.02 -54.72
CA ALA A 568 14.05 30.13 -55.23
C ALA A 568 13.96 31.08 -56.42
N SER A 569 13.01 30.80 -57.30
CA SER A 569 12.61 31.69 -58.41
C SER A 569 11.36 32.44 -58.01
N ASP A 570 11.36 33.73 -58.19
CA ASP A 570 10.20 34.59 -57.92
C ASP A 570 9.12 34.38 -59.01
N LEU A 571 7.93 34.02 -58.58
CA LEU A 571 6.75 33.87 -59.45
C LEU A 571 5.88 35.11 -59.50
N GLY A 572 6.22 36.16 -58.72
CA GLY A 572 5.48 37.39 -58.66
C GLY A 572 4.12 37.26 -57.92
N LEU A 573 3.24 38.20 -58.17
CA LEU A 573 1.89 38.24 -57.63
C LEU A 573 0.96 37.31 -58.41
N LEU A 574 0.42 36.30 -57.74
CA LEU A 574 -0.44 35.27 -58.33
C LEU A 574 -1.88 35.50 -57.91
N THR A 575 -2.79 35.58 -58.89
CA THR A 575 -4.24 35.60 -58.60
C THR A 575 -4.72 34.16 -58.40
N LEU A 576 -5.13 33.82 -57.16
CA LEU A 576 -5.60 32.49 -56.85
C LEU A 576 -7.13 32.41 -57.01
N THR A 577 -7.66 31.34 -57.55
CA THR A 577 -9.07 31.13 -57.80
C THR A 577 -9.88 31.30 -56.50
N GLY A 578 -10.90 32.17 -56.48
CA GLY A 578 -11.77 32.43 -55.32
C GLY A 578 -11.16 33.32 -54.25
N ARG A 579 -10.10 34.08 -54.58
CA ARG A 579 -9.50 35.08 -53.71
C ARG A 579 -9.31 36.41 -54.46
N GLU A 580 -9.72 37.51 -53.84
CA GLU A 580 -9.56 38.83 -54.42
C GLU A 580 -8.14 39.38 -54.31
N GLN A 581 -7.46 39.08 -53.20
CA GLN A 581 -6.11 39.56 -52.96
C GLN A 581 -5.08 38.60 -53.56
N PRO A 582 -4.17 39.09 -54.46
CA PRO A 582 -3.12 38.27 -55.01
C PRO A 582 -2.10 37.85 -53.94
N VAL A 583 -1.49 36.69 -54.12
CA VAL A 583 -0.48 36.15 -53.23
C VAL A 583 0.87 36.14 -53.93
N HIS A 584 1.88 36.79 -53.34
CA HIS A 584 3.24 36.71 -53.83
C HIS A 584 3.83 35.36 -53.44
N ALA A 585 4.40 34.65 -54.42
CA ALA A 585 4.91 33.29 -54.22
C ALA A 585 6.25 33.05 -54.96
N PHE A 586 6.94 32.04 -54.44
CA PHE A 586 8.25 31.63 -54.94
C PHE A 586 8.24 30.13 -55.27
N ARG A 587 8.91 29.74 -56.33
CA ARG A 587 9.20 28.32 -56.63
C ARG A 587 10.58 27.98 -56.10
N LEU A 588 10.66 26.99 -55.22
CA LEU A 588 11.96 26.50 -54.77
C LEU A 588 12.69 25.77 -55.90
N LEU A 589 13.96 26.08 -56.04
CA LEU A 589 14.82 25.34 -56.97
C LEU A 589 15.23 24.02 -56.32
N THR A 590 14.58 22.94 -56.72
CA THR A 590 14.98 21.59 -56.27
C THR A 590 16.32 21.23 -56.88
N VAL A 591 17.33 20.96 -56.10
CA VAL A 591 18.62 20.43 -56.56
C VAL A 591 18.34 19.09 -57.25
N PRO A 592 18.73 18.90 -58.52
CA PRO A 592 18.62 17.60 -59.15
C PRO A 592 19.41 16.60 -58.29
N THR A 593 18.79 15.55 -57.79
CA THR A 593 19.53 14.41 -57.24
C THR A 593 20.31 13.80 -58.40
N LEU A 594 21.61 14.06 -58.43
CA LEU A 594 22.52 13.31 -59.29
C LEU A 594 22.36 11.82 -58.94
N ASN A 595 21.82 11.06 -59.89
CA ASN A 595 21.78 9.61 -59.82
C ASN A 595 23.21 9.11 -59.61
N SER A 596 23.49 8.50 -58.46
CA SER A 596 24.54 7.52 -58.31
C SER A 596 23.90 6.15 -58.16
#